data_3433a0317f4001412ca1a9588c7ccca3
#
_entry.id   3433a0317f4001412ca1a9588c7ccca3
#
_cell.length_a   1.000
_cell.length_b   1.000
_cell.length_c   1.000
_cell.angle_alpha   90.00
_cell.angle_beta   90.00
_cell.angle_gamma   90.00
#
_symmetry.space_group_name_H-M   'P 1'
#
loop_
_entity.id
_entity.type
_entity.pdbx_description
1 polymer ?
#
loop_
_entity_poly.entity_id
_entity_poly.type
_entity_poly.pdbx_seq_one_letter_code
_entity_poly.pdbx_strand_id
1 'polypeptide(L)'
;METIRLLDCTLRDGGYINDWDFKRKNIRRIMAGLEEAGTDLIEAGFLRDCAYREDRTLFNSVRELKQILPEGGGRGGYVLMALHDKYDVRKLEENDGTVEAIRVTFHDYDVDEGLEFGRRVMEKGYRLFVNPINIMGYSDSSLLRLLEKVRELRPYGFSIVDTFGSMTKKELVRISSLCENNLDRGTVLGLHLHENMAQSFLLAQTFLEIKSQERSCVLDASLNGMGRVPGNLCMELIMDYLNRSYGKRYDLDPVLDVIETCITPIREKEPWGYMAEYFLSAKLNLHRNYAEYLLSRGNLTARDMHRILQLIPEEKKSVYDERFVEKLYRVYEDRTVQDQAAIRSLGEVFAGRTAVLLAPGTISVRRMPSLCQPISTLRNSREATPSSATPRGTTATGLSGTRGST
;
A
#
# COMPACT_ATOMS: atom_id res chain seq x y z
N MET A 1 26.27 -21.26 6.61
CA MET A 1 24.97 -21.89 6.30
C MET A 1 24.04 -20.80 5.78
N GLU A 2 23.33 -21.08 4.69
CA GLU A 2 22.27 -20.27 4.17
C GLU A 2 21.19 -20.03 5.24
N THR A 3 20.72 -18.81 5.35
CA THR A 3 19.60 -18.48 6.23
C THR A 3 18.45 -17.87 5.43
N ILE A 4 17.26 -18.45 5.56
CA ILE A 4 16.02 -17.82 5.16
C ILE A 4 15.51 -17.05 6.39
N ARG A 5 15.32 -15.74 6.26
CA ARG A 5 14.75 -14.90 7.32
C ARG A 5 13.40 -14.34 6.84
N LEU A 6 12.47 -14.25 7.75
CA LEU A 6 11.17 -13.66 7.52
C LEU A 6 11.10 -12.28 8.18
N LEU A 7 10.69 -11.27 7.42
CA LEU A 7 10.53 -9.90 7.86
C LEU A 7 9.05 -9.53 7.85
N ASP A 8 8.53 -9.08 9.00
CA ASP A 8 7.21 -8.45 9.05
C ASP A 8 7.31 -6.96 8.68
N CYS A 9 6.51 -6.51 7.71
CA CYS A 9 6.43 -5.12 7.32
C CYS A 9 5.07 -4.46 7.62
N THR A 10 4.27 -5.06 8.51
CA THR A 10 2.92 -4.57 8.87
C THR A 10 2.94 -3.12 9.35
N LEU A 11 3.83 -2.81 10.30
CA LEU A 11 3.90 -1.48 10.90
C LEU A 11 4.46 -0.41 9.95
N ARG A 12 5.15 -0.81 8.90
CA ARG A 12 5.67 0.10 7.88
C ARG A 12 4.75 0.17 6.67
N ASP A 13 4.58 -0.93 5.93
CA ASP A 13 3.80 -0.94 4.69
C ASP A 13 2.29 -0.94 4.95
N GLY A 14 1.85 -1.66 5.99
CA GLY A 14 0.47 -1.61 6.44
C GLY A 14 0.02 -0.20 6.86
N GLY A 15 0.94 0.64 7.30
CA GLY A 15 0.67 2.02 7.68
C GLY A 15 0.09 2.90 6.57
N TYR A 16 0.25 2.53 5.30
CA TYR A 16 -0.44 3.21 4.19
C TYR A 16 -1.97 3.11 4.24
N ILE A 17 -2.51 2.16 4.99
CA ILE A 17 -3.95 1.96 5.17
C ILE A 17 -4.53 2.95 6.19
N ASN A 18 -3.80 3.20 7.28
CA ASN A 18 -4.29 3.93 8.45
C ASN A 18 -3.46 5.18 8.80
N ASP A 19 -2.68 5.70 7.84
CA ASP A 19 -1.75 6.82 8.02
C ASP A 19 -0.75 6.56 9.17
N TRP A 20 -0.28 5.32 9.26
CA TRP A 20 0.63 4.79 10.32
C TRP A 20 0.09 4.91 11.74
N ASP A 21 -1.17 5.28 11.94
CA ASP A 21 -1.82 5.41 13.25
C ASP A 21 -2.38 4.06 13.72
N PHE A 22 -1.53 3.24 14.32
CA PHE A 22 -1.93 1.94 14.88
C PHE A 22 -2.37 2.03 16.34
N LYS A 23 -2.13 3.15 17.02
CA LYS A 23 -2.19 3.35 18.47
C LYS A 23 -1.07 2.63 19.22
N ARG A 24 -0.42 3.32 20.15
CA ARG A 24 0.72 2.81 20.93
C ARG A 24 0.50 1.40 21.49
N LYS A 25 -0.69 1.15 22.05
CA LYS A 25 -1.06 -0.18 22.63
C LYS A 25 -0.97 -1.27 21.57
N ASN A 26 -1.51 -1.03 20.37
CA ASN A 26 -1.52 -2.01 19.30
C ASN A 26 -0.14 -2.17 18.67
N ILE A 27 0.66 -1.09 18.53
CA ILE A 27 2.06 -1.18 18.08
C ILE A 27 2.83 -2.16 18.96
N ARG A 28 2.78 -1.96 20.29
CA ARG A 28 3.47 -2.84 21.25
C ARG A 28 2.95 -4.28 21.20
N ARG A 29 1.63 -4.49 21.03
CA ARG A 29 1.02 -5.81 20.92
C ARG A 29 1.44 -6.54 19.65
N ILE A 30 1.47 -5.81 18.50
CA ILE A 30 1.93 -6.35 17.23
C ILE A 30 3.40 -6.78 17.34
N MET A 31 4.27 -5.91 17.86
CA MET A 31 5.68 -6.24 18.05
C MET A 31 5.86 -7.47 18.96
N ALA A 32 5.19 -7.48 20.12
CA ALA A 32 5.29 -8.58 21.08
C ALA A 32 4.82 -9.92 20.49
N GLY A 33 3.68 -9.93 19.77
CA GLY A 33 3.18 -11.16 19.13
C GLY A 33 4.10 -11.66 18.02
N LEU A 34 4.70 -10.76 17.22
CA LEU A 34 5.69 -11.13 16.22
C LEU A 34 6.98 -11.69 16.83
N GLU A 35 7.44 -11.13 17.95
CA GLU A 35 8.59 -11.66 18.71
C GLU A 35 8.29 -13.04 19.31
N GLU A 36 7.11 -13.22 19.90
CA GLU A 36 6.64 -14.48 20.45
C GLU A 36 6.53 -15.56 19.37
N ALA A 37 6.03 -15.18 18.18
CA ALA A 37 5.97 -16.04 17.01
C ALA A 37 7.35 -16.45 16.46
N GLY A 38 8.43 -15.81 16.91
CA GLY A 38 9.78 -16.08 16.45
C GLY A 38 10.11 -15.45 15.10
N THR A 39 9.43 -14.36 14.71
CA THR A 39 9.72 -13.60 13.50
C THR A 39 11.16 -13.09 13.52
N ASP A 40 11.91 -13.30 12.42
CA ASP A 40 13.35 -12.97 12.39
C ASP A 40 13.61 -11.46 12.38
N LEU A 41 12.78 -10.68 11.65
CA LEU A 41 12.89 -9.22 11.49
C LEU A 41 11.51 -8.55 11.59
N ILE A 42 11.46 -7.42 12.27
CA ILE A 42 10.25 -6.61 12.41
C ILE A 42 10.55 -5.20 11.90
N GLU A 43 9.93 -4.81 10.77
CA GLU A 43 10.04 -3.47 10.22
C GLU A 43 9.09 -2.52 10.97
N ALA A 44 9.62 -1.86 11.99
CA ALA A 44 8.85 -1.10 12.97
C ALA A 44 8.19 0.17 12.42
N GLY A 45 8.60 0.64 11.25
CA GLY A 45 8.06 1.83 10.60
C GLY A 45 9.08 2.58 9.74
N PHE A 46 8.80 3.87 9.51
CA PHE A 46 9.67 4.78 8.75
C PHE A 46 10.47 5.72 9.65
N LEU A 47 11.75 5.95 9.26
CA LEU A 47 12.45 7.18 9.61
C LEU A 47 11.95 8.30 8.69
N ARG A 48 11.43 9.38 9.26
CA ARG A 48 10.82 10.47 8.49
C ARG A 48 10.87 11.79 9.27
N ASP A 49 11.15 12.88 8.56
CA ASP A 49 11.06 14.21 9.13
C ASP A 49 9.59 14.64 9.29
N CYS A 50 9.04 14.43 10.47
CA CYS A 50 7.67 14.76 10.81
C CYS A 50 7.52 15.01 12.33
N ALA A 51 6.38 15.51 12.76
CA ALA A 51 6.08 15.58 14.19
C ALA A 51 5.88 14.17 14.75
N TYR A 52 6.68 13.77 15.72
CA TYR A 52 6.52 12.48 16.39
C TYR A 52 5.20 12.38 17.16
N ARG A 53 4.57 11.25 17.03
CA ARG A 53 3.38 10.86 17.80
C ARG A 53 3.51 9.38 18.19
N GLU A 54 3.37 9.09 19.47
CA GLU A 54 3.53 7.72 20.00
C GLU A 54 2.52 6.70 19.47
N ASP A 55 1.42 7.18 18.89
CA ASP A 55 0.39 6.36 18.24
C ASP A 55 0.76 5.95 16.80
N ARG A 56 1.84 6.52 16.25
CA ARG A 56 2.24 6.32 14.85
C ARG A 56 3.61 5.67 14.74
N THR A 57 3.77 4.90 13.67
CA THR A 57 5.03 4.22 13.32
C THR A 57 5.90 5.05 12.36
N LEU A 58 5.95 6.37 12.61
CA LEU A 58 6.80 7.33 11.94
C LEU A 58 7.74 7.96 12.97
N PHE A 59 9.05 7.82 12.78
CA PHE A 59 10.07 8.19 13.75
C PHE A 59 11.05 9.20 13.20
N ASN A 60 11.44 10.20 14.00
CA ASN A 60 12.56 11.09 13.67
C ASN A 60 13.91 10.54 14.13
N SER A 61 13.89 9.56 15.04
CA SER A 61 15.09 9.01 15.65
C SER A 61 14.85 7.57 16.14
N VAL A 62 15.93 6.82 16.30
CA VAL A 62 15.87 5.48 16.91
C VAL A 62 15.46 5.54 18.40
N ARG A 63 15.74 6.67 19.08
CA ARG A 63 15.30 6.87 20.47
C ARG A 63 13.77 6.86 20.62
N GLU A 64 13.05 7.38 19.64
CA GLU A 64 11.58 7.37 19.64
C GLU A 64 11.05 5.93 19.53
N LEU A 65 11.66 5.11 18.67
CA LEU A 65 11.33 3.68 18.60
C LEU A 65 11.56 2.97 19.93
N LYS A 66 12.68 3.25 20.61
CA LYS A 66 12.98 2.63 21.93
C LYS A 66 11.88 2.82 22.97
N GLN A 67 11.16 3.95 22.93
CA GLN A 67 10.10 4.26 23.91
C GLN A 67 8.86 3.37 23.75
N ILE A 68 8.70 2.72 22.59
CA ILE A 68 7.54 1.91 22.28
C ILE A 68 7.87 0.41 22.16
N LEU A 69 9.14 0.02 22.20
CA LEU A 69 9.52 -1.39 22.20
C LEU A 69 8.89 -2.16 23.36
N PRO A 70 8.55 -3.46 23.18
CA PRO A 70 8.11 -4.32 24.27
C PRO A 70 9.15 -4.39 25.40
N GLU A 71 8.68 -4.60 26.64
CA GLU A 71 9.58 -4.80 27.80
C GLU A 71 10.19 -6.20 27.72
N GLY A 72 11.53 -6.28 27.85
CA GLY A 72 12.21 -7.57 27.89
C GLY A 72 13.20 -7.85 26.76
N GLY A 73 13.29 -6.97 25.77
CA GLY A 73 14.20 -7.10 24.63
C GLY A 73 13.92 -8.35 23.81
N GLY A 74 13.23 -8.19 22.70
CA GLY A 74 12.79 -9.30 21.87
C GLY A 74 13.90 -10.12 21.24
N ARG A 75 13.57 -11.33 20.80
CA ARG A 75 14.47 -12.20 20.04
C ARG A 75 14.61 -11.79 18.57
N GLY A 76 13.69 -10.97 18.05
CA GLY A 76 13.68 -10.49 16.66
C GLY A 76 14.53 -9.23 16.46
N GLY A 77 15.16 -9.09 15.29
CA GLY A 77 15.86 -7.86 14.90
C GLY A 77 14.85 -6.78 14.45
N TYR A 78 14.96 -5.57 14.99
CA TYR A 78 14.16 -4.45 14.49
C TYR A 78 14.85 -3.80 13.28
N VAL A 79 14.06 -3.41 12.31
CA VAL A 79 14.54 -2.63 11.15
C VAL A 79 13.63 -1.42 10.93
N LEU A 80 14.17 -0.39 10.28
CA LEU A 80 13.42 0.79 9.87
C LEU A 80 13.64 1.06 8.39
N MET A 81 12.67 1.66 7.73
CA MET A 81 12.82 2.12 6.35
C MET A 81 13.03 3.63 6.30
N ALA A 82 13.80 4.11 5.35
CA ALA A 82 14.02 5.52 5.09
C ALA A 82 14.01 5.83 3.60
N LEU A 83 13.47 7.01 3.24
CA LEU A 83 13.65 7.63 1.92
C LEU A 83 14.58 8.83 2.07
N HIS A 84 15.54 8.97 1.15
CA HIS A 84 16.53 10.03 1.20
C HIS A 84 15.93 11.45 1.12
N ASP A 85 14.78 11.59 0.44
CA ASP A 85 14.06 12.86 0.24
C ASP A 85 13.05 13.18 1.36
N LYS A 86 12.85 12.26 2.31
CA LYS A 86 11.89 12.38 3.43
C LYS A 86 12.51 12.37 4.80
N TYR A 87 13.81 12.08 4.90
CA TYR A 87 14.53 12.01 6.16
C TYR A 87 15.94 12.55 6.02
N ASP A 88 16.34 13.45 6.91
CA ASP A 88 17.71 13.94 6.98
C ASP A 88 18.60 12.96 7.75
N VAL A 89 19.46 12.23 7.04
CA VAL A 89 20.35 11.22 7.62
C VAL A 89 21.31 11.76 8.69
N ARG A 90 21.54 13.07 8.73
CA ARG A 90 22.36 13.70 9.80
C ARG A 90 21.73 13.58 11.17
N LYS A 91 20.40 13.41 11.25
CA LYS A 91 19.64 13.20 12.49
C LYS A 91 19.71 11.77 12.99
N LEU A 92 20.10 10.82 12.13
CA LEU A 92 20.24 9.42 12.53
C LEU A 92 21.40 9.30 13.53
N GLU A 93 21.12 8.73 14.69
CA GLU A 93 22.14 8.46 15.71
C GLU A 93 23.07 7.33 15.27
N GLU A 94 24.25 7.23 15.90
CA GLU A 94 25.12 6.06 15.78
C GLU A 94 24.35 4.79 16.25
N ASN A 95 24.57 3.68 15.56
CA ASN A 95 23.90 2.42 15.90
C ASN A 95 24.31 1.94 17.28
N ASP A 96 23.35 1.79 18.16
CA ASP A 96 23.52 1.28 19.53
C ASP A 96 22.99 -0.14 19.71
N GLY A 97 22.70 -0.83 18.60
CA GLY A 97 22.18 -2.21 18.59
C GLY A 97 20.67 -2.31 18.72
N THR A 98 19.92 -1.21 18.88
CA THR A 98 18.45 -1.25 18.93
C THR A 98 17.84 -1.64 17.59
N VAL A 99 18.41 -1.16 16.49
CA VAL A 99 17.98 -1.44 15.13
C VAL A 99 19.08 -2.22 14.42
N GLU A 100 18.74 -3.38 13.88
CA GLU A 100 19.69 -4.25 13.18
C GLU A 100 20.09 -3.65 11.84
N ALA A 101 19.12 -3.09 11.10
CA ALA A 101 19.36 -2.56 9.77
C ALA A 101 18.44 -1.39 9.44
N ILE A 102 18.91 -0.51 8.56
CA ILE A 102 18.09 0.49 7.88
C ILE A 102 17.89 0.04 6.43
N ARG A 103 16.65 0.07 5.96
CA ARG A 103 16.26 -0.23 4.59
C ARG A 103 16.08 1.09 3.85
N VAL A 104 16.94 1.37 2.87
CA VAL A 104 16.90 2.62 2.10
C VAL A 104 16.20 2.37 0.78
N THR A 105 15.15 3.14 0.54
CA THR A 105 14.36 3.07 -0.70
C THR A 105 14.48 4.36 -1.49
N PHE A 106 14.49 4.24 -2.82
CA PHE A 106 14.64 5.34 -3.77
C PHE A 106 14.05 4.93 -5.13
N HIS A 107 13.81 5.92 -5.99
CA HIS A 107 13.29 5.70 -7.34
C HIS A 107 14.41 5.50 -8.36
N ASP A 108 14.05 5.14 -9.58
CA ASP A 108 14.98 4.95 -10.70
C ASP A 108 15.64 6.25 -11.17
N TYR A 109 15.05 7.40 -10.85
CA TYR A 109 15.55 8.73 -11.21
C TYR A 109 16.44 9.38 -10.13
N ASP A 110 16.53 8.81 -8.92
CA ASP A 110 17.32 9.34 -7.78
C ASP A 110 18.23 8.27 -7.14
N VAL A 111 18.73 7.34 -7.97
CA VAL A 111 19.57 6.21 -7.54
C VAL A 111 20.83 6.67 -6.81
N ASP A 112 21.51 7.70 -7.34
CA ASP A 112 22.80 8.15 -6.77
C ASP A 112 22.61 8.81 -5.41
N GLU A 113 21.56 9.60 -5.25
CA GLU A 113 21.18 10.22 -3.98
C GLU A 113 20.78 9.16 -2.95
N GLY A 114 20.01 8.16 -3.37
CA GLY A 114 19.61 7.05 -2.51
C GLY A 114 20.79 6.20 -2.04
N LEU A 115 21.75 5.90 -2.91
CA LEU A 115 22.95 5.15 -2.56
C LEU A 115 23.92 5.95 -1.68
N GLU A 116 24.06 7.26 -1.91
CA GLU A 116 24.83 8.15 -1.03
C GLU A 116 24.20 8.26 0.36
N PHE A 117 22.88 8.36 0.44
CA PHE A 117 22.18 8.28 1.72
C PHE A 117 22.46 6.93 2.42
N GLY A 118 22.40 5.82 1.67
CA GLY A 118 22.74 4.50 2.19
C GLY A 118 24.18 4.40 2.71
N ARG A 119 25.16 5.04 2.04
CA ARG A 119 26.56 5.12 2.52
C ARG A 119 26.63 5.78 3.90
N ARG A 120 25.95 6.91 4.08
CA ARG A 120 25.90 7.62 5.36
C ARG A 120 25.23 6.81 6.46
N VAL A 121 24.23 6.01 6.13
CA VAL A 121 23.61 5.04 7.06
C VAL A 121 24.64 4.01 7.53
N MET A 122 25.44 3.46 6.60
CA MET A 122 26.51 2.50 6.93
C MET A 122 27.61 3.14 7.80
N GLU A 123 28.00 4.39 7.53
CA GLU A 123 28.97 5.16 8.34
C GLU A 123 28.55 5.30 9.80
N LYS A 124 27.23 5.26 10.08
CA LYS A 124 26.66 5.26 11.43
C LYS A 124 26.56 3.86 12.06
N GLY A 125 27.16 2.86 11.44
CA GLY A 125 27.26 1.50 11.96
C GLY A 125 26.04 0.62 11.74
N TYR A 126 25.04 1.05 10.95
CA TYR A 126 23.89 0.22 10.60
C TYR A 126 24.18 -0.71 9.42
N ARG A 127 23.61 -1.89 9.45
CA ARG A 127 23.49 -2.70 8.24
C ARG A 127 22.53 -2.01 7.27
N LEU A 128 22.87 -2.03 5.98
CA LEU A 128 22.09 -1.40 4.93
C LEU A 128 21.41 -2.46 4.07
N PHE A 129 20.09 -2.32 3.87
CA PHE A 129 19.38 -2.92 2.74
C PHE A 129 19.07 -1.86 1.70
N VAL A 130 19.39 -2.15 0.45
CA VAL A 130 19.05 -1.32 -0.71
C VAL A 130 17.74 -1.83 -1.31
N ASN A 131 16.71 -0.97 -1.34
CA ASN A 131 15.36 -1.32 -1.74
C ASN A 131 14.89 -0.41 -2.90
N PRO A 132 15.32 -0.64 -4.16
CA PRO A 132 14.89 0.19 -5.29
C PRO A 132 13.39 0.05 -5.54
N ILE A 133 12.70 1.18 -5.68
CA ILE A 133 11.27 1.22 -6.01
C ILE A 133 11.05 0.74 -7.44
N ASN A 134 9.98 -0.06 -7.64
CA ASN A 134 9.52 -0.52 -8.96
C ASN A 134 10.63 -1.17 -9.81
N ILE A 135 11.22 -2.26 -9.30
CA ILE A 135 12.27 -2.98 -10.03
C ILE A 135 11.81 -3.46 -11.42
N MET A 136 10.49 -3.62 -11.61
CA MET A 136 9.87 -3.96 -12.90
C MET A 136 9.98 -2.84 -13.94
N GLY A 137 10.21 -1.60 -13.52
CA GLY A 137 10.45 -0.45 -14.40
C GLY A 137 11.88 -0.37 -14.95
N TYR A 138 12.82 -1.16 -14.40
CA TYR A 138 14.20 -1.18 -14.86
C TYR A 138 14.37 -2.07 -16.10
N SER A 139 14.99 -1.55 -17.15
CA SER A 139 15.53 -2.38 -18.23
C SER A 139 16.69 -3.24 -17.71
N ASP A 140 17.05 -4.31 -18.41
CA ASP A 140 18.21 -5.13 -18.01
C ASP A 140 19.49 -4.29 -17.89
N SER A 141 19.70 -3.37 -18.83
CA SER A 141 20.87 -2.49 -18.80
C SER A 141 20.86 -1.50 -17.64
N SER A 142 19.72 -0.95 -17.24
CA SER A 142 19.62 -0.05 -16.08
C SER A 142 19.73 -0.82 -14.77
N LEU A 143 19.15 -2.03 -14.70
CA LEU A 143 19.31 -2.90 -13.53
C LEU A 143 20.75 -3.33 -13.34
N LEU A 144 21.47 -3.74 -14.39
CA LEU A 144 22.89 -4.09 -14.30
C LEU A 144 23.74 -2.93 -13.81
N ARG A 145 23.50 -1.70 -14.30
CA ARG A 145 24.19 -0.50 -13.77
C ARG A 145 23.90 -0.25 -12.30
N LEU A 146 22.64 -0.45 -11.86
CA LEU A 146 22.29 -0.35 -10.44
C LEU A 146 23.05 -1.40 -9.63
N LEU A 147 23.05 -2.67 -10.06
CA LEU A 147 23.73 -3.77 -9.36
C LEU A 147 25.26 -3.55 -9.27
N GLU A 148 25.88 -2.94 -10.29
CA GLU A 148 27.28 -2.54 -10.25
C GLU A 148 27.56 -1.51 -9.15
N LYS A 149 26.76 -0.44 -9.06
CA LYS A 149 26.85 0.57 -7.99
C LYS A 149 26.60 -0.03 -6.60
N VAL A 150 25.62 -0.94 -6.49
CA VAL A 150 25.33 -1.66 -5.25
C VAL A 150 26.50 -2.54 -4.83
N ARG A 151 27.15 -3.23 -5.78
CA ARG A 151 28.35 -4.03 -5.48
C ARG A 151 29.53 -3.18 -4.99
N GLU A 152 29.70 -1.97 -5.55
CA GLU A 152 30.72 -1.02 -5.06
C GLU A 152 30.41 -0.53 -3.63
N LEU A 153 29.14 -0.30 -3.30
CA LEU A 153 28.70 0.14 -1.98
C LEU A 153 28.82 -0.97 -0.93
N ARG A 154 28.72 -2.25 -1.33
CA ARG A 154 28.78 -3.45 -0.47
C ARG A 154 27.76 -3.40 0.69
N PRO A 155 26.48 -3.21 0.43
CA PRO A 155 25.47 -3.24 1.48
C PRO A 155 25.31 -4.65 2.07
N TYR A 156 24.67 -4.74 3.23
CA TYR A 156 24.30 -6.01 3.81
C TYR A 156 23.28 -6.78 2.94
N GLY A 157 22.33 -6.08 2.34
CA GLY A 157 21.32 -6.71 1.49
C GLY A 157 20.83 -5.82 0.35
N PHE A 158 20.24 -6.47 -0.64
CA PHE A 158 19.54 -5.87 -1.76
C PHE A 158 18.17 -6.53 -1.92
N SER A 159 17.11 -5.77 -2.07
CA SER A 159 15.76 -6.31 -2.19
C SER A 159 15.20 -6.16 -3.61
N ILE A 160 14.61 -7.23 -4.12
CA ILE A 160 13.76 -7.22 -5.30
C ILE A 160 12.38 -6.71 -4.86
N VAL A 161 11.99 -5.52 -5.30
CA VAL A 161 10.77 -4.84 -4.84
C VAL A 161 9.76 -4.71 -5.97
N ASP A 162 8.70 -5.53 -5.92
CA ASP A 162 7.56 -5.46 -6.84
C ASP A 162 6.55 -4.41 -6.37
N THR A 163 6.93 -3.15 -6.47
CA THR A 163 6.16 -2.01 -5.91
C THR A 163 4.72 -1.93 -6.43
N PHE A 164 4.48 -2.32 -7.67
CA PHE A 164 3.16 -2.24 -8.28
C PHE A 164 2.44 -3.58 -8.36
N GLY A 165 3.01 -4.64 -7.78
CA GLY A 165 2.45 -5.98 -7.80
C GLY A 165 2.27 -6.53 -9.22
N SER A 166 3.17 -6.16 -10.14
CA SER A 166 3.09 -6.47 -11.58
C SER A 166 3.96 -7.65 -11.99
N MET A 167 4.78 -8.16 -11.08
CA MET A 167 5.75 -9.21 -11.35
C MET A 167 5.07 -10.55 -11.67
N THR A 168 5.53 -11.19 -12.73
CA THR A 168 5.16 -12.57 -13.07
C THR A 168 6.30 -13.52 -12.71
N LYS A 169 6.03 -14.84 -12.69
CA LYS A 169 7.08 -15.85 -12.47
C LYS A 169 8.26 -15.69 -13.42
N LYS A 170 8.00 -15.37 -14.70
CA LYS A 170 9.06 -15.19 -15.71
C LYS A 170 9.99 -14.03 -15.35
N GLU A 171 9.42 -12.92 -14.91
CA GLU A 171 10.17 -11.72 -14.52
C GLU A 171 10.92 -11.94 -13.22
N LEU A 172 10.33 -12.60 -12.24
CA LEU A 172 11.02 -12.99 -11.01
C LEU A 172 12.26 -13.82 -11.31
N VAL A 173 12.16 -14.86 -12.17
CA VAL A 173 13.31 -15.70 -12.57
C VAL A 173 14.38 -14.84 -13.23
N ARG A 174 14.01 -13.97 -14.17
CA ARG A 174 14.94 -13.09 -14.89
C ARG A 174 15.68 -12.14 -13.93
N ILE A 175 14.92 -11.42 -13.10
CA ILE A 175 15.48 -10.42 -12.17
C ILE A 175 16.34 -11.10 -11.10
N SER A 176 15.86 -12.22 -10.52
CA SER A 176 16.65 -12.99 -9.56
C SER A 176 17.95 -13.48 -10.14
N SER A 177 17.95 -13.96 -11.40
CA SER A 177 19.16 -14.40 -12.08
C SER A 177 20.15 -13.24 -12.30
N LEU A 178 19.67 -12.04 -12.67
CA LEU A 178 20.52 -10.86 -12.77
C LEU A 178 21.15 -10.50 -11.42
N CYS A 179 20.35 -10.49 -10.34
CA CYS A 179 20.85 -10.21 -9.00
C CYS A 179 21.85 -11.26 -8.53
N GLU A 180 21.56 -12.55 -8.71
CA GLU A 180 22.45 -13.65 -8.29
C GLU A 180 23.82 -13.58 -8.96
N ASN A 181 23.87 -13.22 -10.23
CA ASN A 181 25.12 -13.21 -11.01
C ASN A 181 25.92 -11.90 -10.87
N ASN A 182 25.33 -10.81 -10.35
CA ASN A 182 25.99 -9.51 -10.32
C ASN A 182 26.18 -8.93 -8.91
N LEU A 183 25.58 -9.50 -7.88
CA LEU A 183 25.82 -9.12 -6.48
C LEU A 183 26.87 -10.03 -5.84
N ASP A 184 27.62 -9.49 -4.88
CA ASP A 184 28.55 -10.26 -4.08
C ASP A 184 27.82 -11.42 -3.38
N ARG A 185 28.45 -12.58 -3.24
CA ARG A 185 27.82 -13.76 -2.60
C ARG A 185 27.36 -13.52 -1.17
N GLY A 186 28.04 -12.63 -0.45
CA GLY A 186 27.68 -12.25 0.92
C GLY A 186 26.49 -11.30 1.03
N THR A 187 26.06 -10.68 -0.06
CA THR A 187 24.89 -9.79 -0.06
C THR A 187 23.61 -10.61 0.08
N VAL A 188 22.83 -10.32 1.12
CA VAL A 188 21.52 -10.95 1.36
C VAL A 188 20.53 -10.50 0.30
N LEU A 189 19.76 -11.42 -0.30
CA LEU A 189 18.75 -11.08 -1.28
C LEU A 189 17.36 -11.00 -0.64
N GLY A 190 16.76 -9.82 -0.65
CA GLY A 190 15.40 -9.58 -0.17
C GLY A 190 14.36 -9.75 -1.28
N LEU A 191 13.12 -10.10 -0.91
CA LEU A 191 11.97 -10.11 -1.80
C LEU A 191 10.78 -9.44 -1.11
N HIS A 192 10.28 -8.37 -1.73
CA HIS A 192 9.08 -7.64 -1.30
C HIS A 192 8.04 -7.64 -2.42
N LEU A 193 6.86 -8.18 -2.13
CA LEU A 193 5.82 -8.44 -3.12
C LEU A 193 4.50 -7.79 -2.72
N HIS A 194 3.78 -7.27 -3.73
CA HIS A 194 2.40 -6.82 -3.56
C HIS A 194 1.40 -7.77 -4.24
N GLU A 195 0.15 -7.74 -3.77
CA GLU A 195 -0.89 -8.74 -4.09
C GLU A 195 -1.80 -8.32 -5.26
N ASN A 196 -1.39 -7.35 -6.09
CA ASN A 196 -2.20 -6.83 -7.19
C ASN A 196 -2.59 -7.91 -8.22
N MET A 197 -1.71 -8.87 -8.45
CA MET A 197 -1.92 -9.98 -9.37
C MET A 197 -2.35 -11.28 -8.66
N ALA A 198 -2.58 -11.25 -7.34
CA ALA A 198 -2.87 -12.43 -6.51
C ALA A 198 -1.81 -13.54 -6.66
N GLN A 199 -0.53 -13.17 -6.73
CA GLN A 199 0.58 -14.11 -6.98
C GLN A 199 1.69 -14.05 -5.92
N SER A 200 1.60 -13.22 -4.90
CA SER A 200 2.69 -13.00 -3.95
C SER A 200 3.17 -14.30 -3.31
N PHE A 201 2.25 -15.17 -2.89
CA PHE A 201 2.60 -16.46 -2.28
C PHE A 201 3.30 -17.41 -3.26
N LEU A 202 2.80 -17.51 -4.50
CA LEU A 202 3.43 -18.31 -5.55
C LEU A 202 4.84 -17.80 -5.90
N LEU A 203 4.99 -16.47 -6.01
CA LEU A 203 6.28 -15.85 -6.31
C LEU A 203 7.28 -16.03 -5.17
N ALA A 204 6.85 -15.94 -3.91
CA ALA A 204 7.70 -16.22 -2.77
C ALA A 204 8.22 -17.67 -2.75
N GLN A 205 7.35 -18.64 -3.00
CA GLN A 205 7.74 -20.05 -3.16
C GLN A 205 8.74 -20.23 -4.32
N THR A 206 8.41 -19.67 -5.48
CA THR A 206 9.30 -19.74 -6.66
C THR A 206 10.67 -19.14 -6.37
N PHE A 207 10.72 -17.99 -5.67
CA PHE A 207 11.99 -17.34 -5.30
C PHE A 207 12.87 -18.27 -4.45
N LEU A 208 12.29 -18.92 -3.45
CA LEU A 208 13.01 -19.88 -2.59
C LEU A 208 13.52 -21.10 -3.36
N GLU A 209 12.82 -21.51 -4.41
CA GLU A 209 13.23 -22.63 -5.27
C GLU A 209 14.39 -22.27 -6.21
N ILE A 210 14.39 -21.02 -6.74
CA ILE A 210 15.33 -20.62 -7.80
C ILE A 210 16.59 -19.91 -7.30
N LYS A 211 16.55 -19.32 -6.09
CA LYS A 211 17.73 -18.65 -5.53
C LYS A 211 18.86 -19.66 -5.25
N SER A 212 20.08 -19.18 -5.27
CA SER A 212 21.24 -20.00 -4.88
C SER A 212 21.09 -20.56 -3.46
N GLN A 213 21.41 -21.83 -3.27
CA GLN A 213 21.43 -22.48 -1.95
C GLN A 213 22.51 -21.89 -1.02
N GLU A 214 23.49 -21.20 -1.55
CA GLU A 214 24.57 -20.57 -0.78
C GLU A 214 24.22 -19.14 -0.33
N ARG A 215 23.17 -18.52 -0.90
CA ARG A 215 22.80 -17.14 -0.62
C ARG A 215 21.70 -17.04 0.44
N SER A 216 21.97 -16.30 1.49
CA SER A 216 20.95 -15.93 2.49
C SER A 216 19.90 -15.02 1.87
N CYS A 217 18.65 -15.16 2.32
CA CYS A 217 17.56 -14.32 1.84
C CYS A 217 16.64 -13.83 2.95
N VAL A 218 15.87 -12.76 2.63
CA VAL A 218 14.81 -12.21 3.46
C VAL A 218 13.53 -12.15 2.62
N LEU A 219 12.44 -12.69 3.16
CA LEU A 219 11.10 -12.54 2.61
C LEU A 219 10.33 -11.52 3.43
N ASP A 220 9.78 -10.49 2.76
CA ASP A 220 8.90 -9.53 3.38
C ASP A 220 7.46 -10.04 3.33
N ALA A 221 6.77 -9.97 4.45
CA ALA A 221 5.36 -10.32 4.57
C ALA A 221 4.68 -9.40 5.60
N SER A 222 3.37 -9.42 5.68
CA SER A 222 2.63 -8.65 6.67
C SER A 222 1.45 -9.43 7.23
N LEU A 223 1.05 -9.12 8.44
CA LEU A 223 -0.09 -9.72 9.11
C LEU A 223 -1.35 -9.57 8.26
N ASN A 224 -1.99 -10.70 7.91
CA ASN A 224 -3.17 -10.74 7.04
C ASN A 224 -2.97 -10.00 5.70
N GLY A 225 -1.73 -9.94 5.19
CA GLY A 225 -1.36 -9.22 3.98
C GLY A 225 -1.60 -7.71 4.06
N MET A 226 -1.65 -7.10 5.26
CA MET A 226 -1.89 -5.67 5.43
C MET A 226 -0.81 -4.87 4.73
N GLY A 227 -1.21 -4.03 3.80
CA GLY A 227 -0.28 -3.20 3.05
C GLY A 227 -1.02 -2.27 2.11
N ARG A 228 -0.26 -1.46 1.42
CA ARG A 228 -0.81 -0.58 0.39
C ARG A 228 -1.68 -1.40 -0.57
N VAL A 229 -2.99 -1.04 -0.65
CA VAL A 229 -3.99 -1.83 -1.37
C VAL A 229 -3.50 -2.24 -2.77
N PRO A 230 -3.59 -3.52 -3.15
CA PRO A 230 -4.34 -4.62 -2.51
C PRO A 230 -3.66 -5.32 -1.34
N GLY A 231 -2.41 -5.01 -0.98
CA GLY A 231 -1.70 -5.58 0.15
C GLY A 231 -0.43 -6.33 -0.25
N ASN A 232 0.11 -7.09 0.70
CA ASN A 232 1.39 -7.79 0.62
C ASN A 232 1.22 -9.32 0.70
N LEU A 233 2.33 -10.05 0.66
CA LEU A 233 2.39 -11.45 1.04
C LEU A 233 1.87 -11.64 2.48
N CYS A 234 0.95 -12.58 2.69
CA CYS A 234 0.40 -12.86 4.03
C CYS A 234 1.42 -13.58 4.91
N MET A 235 1.66 -13.03 6.11
CA MET A 235 2.65 -13.53 7.08
C MET A 235 2.32 -14.95 7.54
N GLU A 236 1.08 -15.20 7.92
CA GLU A 236 0.60 -16.50 8.39
C GLU A 236 0.75 -17.60 7.34
N LEU A 237 0.56 -17.28 6.06
CA LEU A 237 0.70 -18.25 4.98
C LEU A 237 2.16 -18.64 4.74
N ILE A 238 3.05 -17.65 4.72
CA ILE A 238 4.47 -17.91 4.46
C ILE A 238 5.17 -18.55 5.65
N MET A 239 4.76 -18.22 6.89
CA MET A 239 5.23 -18.90 8.10
C MET A 239 4.93 -20.39 8.07
N ASP A 240 3.68 -20.77 7.80
CA ASP A 240 3.25 -22.16 7.69
C ASP A 240 4.02 -22.89 6.57
N TYR A 241 4.20 -22.27 5.42
CA TYR A 241 4.97 -22.83 4.32
C TYR A 241 6.43 -23.07 4.70
N LEU A 242 7.08 -22.10 5.36
CA LEU A 242 8.47 -22.20 5.79
C LEU A 242 8.64 -23.27 6.87
N ASN A 243 7.68 -23.40 7.78
CA ASN A 243 7.68 -24.47 8.80
C ASN A 243 7.64 -25.85 8.14
N ARG A 244 6.74 -26.05 7.19
CA ARG A 244 6.56 -27.37 6.51
C ARG A 244 7.70 -27.71 5.54
N SER A 245 8.17 -26.72 4.78
CA SER A 245 9.07 -26.98 3.65
C SER A 245 10.53 -26.74 3.96
N TYR A 246 10.84 -25.90 4.95
CA TYR A 246 12.21 -25.50 5.30
C TYR A 246 12.59 -25.75 6.75
N GLY A 247 11.74 -26.47 7.50
CA GLY A 247 12.00 -26.84 8.88
C GLY A 247 12.10 -25.66 9.85
N LYS A 248 11.50 -24.53 9.50
CA LYS A 248 11.36 -23.38 10.41
C LYS A 248 10.40 -23.74 11.55
N ARG A 249 10.39 -22.93 12.61
CA ARG A 249 9.56 -23.16 13.79
C ARG A 249 8.92 -21.86 14.26
N TYR A 250 8.25 -21.17 13.32
CA TYR A 250 7.42 -20.02 13.66
C TYR A 250 6.16 -20.49 14.38
N ASP A 251 5.79 -19.81 15.46
CA ASP A 251 4.52 -20.05 16.13
C ASP A 251 3.42 -19.20 15.49
N LEU A 252 2.36 -19.83 15.00
CA LEU A 252 1.27 -19.11 14.34
C LEU A 252 0.26 -18.53 15.33
N ASP A 253 0.13 -19.11 16.53
CA ASP A 253 -0.91 -18.71 17.48
C ASP A 253 -0.80 -17.22 17.88
N PRO A 254 0.38 -16.69 18.28
CA PRO A 254 0.53 -15.27 18.57
C PRO A 254 0.23 -14.37 17.36
N VAL A 255 0.55 -14.82 16.15
CA VAL A 255 0.25 -14.09 14.91
C VAL A 255 -1.26 -14.00 14.69
N LEU A 256 -1.98 -15.11 14.84
CA LEU A 256 -3.43 -15.16 14.68
C LEU A 256 -4.15 -14.30 15.72
N ASP A 257 -3.71 -14.30 16.97
CA ASP A 257 -4.22 -13.46 18.03
C ASP A 257 -4.05 -11.95 17.73
N VAL A 258 -2.90 -11.57 17.18
CA VAL A 258 -2.64 -10.19 16.79
C VAL A 258 -3.45 -9.80 15.56
N ILE A 259 -3.60 -10.68 14.59
CA ILE A 259 -4.46 -10.45 13.42
C ILE A 259 -5.89 -10.18 13.90
N GLU A 260 -6.46 -11.03 14.74
CA GLU A 260 -7.83 -10.87 15.23
C GLU A 260 -8.01 -9.57 16.00
N THR A 261 -7.10 -9.26 16.90
CA THR A 261 -7.29 -8.16 17.87
C THR A 261 -6.79 -6.80 17.40
N CYS A 262 -5.80 -6.74 16.49
CA CYS A 262 -5.20 -5.49 16.05
C CYS A 262 -5.45 -5.19 14.57
N ILE A 263 -5.45 -6.21 13.71
CA ILE A 263 -5.49 -6.02 12.26
C ILE A 263 -6.91 -6.10 11.71
N THR A 264 -7.71 -7.08 12.13
CA THR A 264 -9.10 -7.24 11.68
C THR A 264 -9.94 -5.97 11.89
N PRO A 265 -9.88 -5.27 13.06
CA PRO A 265 -10.62 -4.04 13.24
C PRO A 265 -10.22 -2.89 12.30
N ILE A 266 -8.98 -2.90 11.79
CA ILE A 266 -8.54 -1.94 10.75
C ILE A 266 -9.12 -2.36 9.41
N ARG A 267 -9.04 -3.66 9.05
CA ARG A 267 -9.56 -4.19 7.79
C ARG A 267 -11.06 -4.02 7.61
N GLU A 268 -11.82 -4.08 8.70
CA GLU A 268 -13.27 -3.84 8.67
C GLU A 268 -13.63 -2.38 8.27
N LYS A 269 -12.74 -1.43 8.57
CA LYS A 269 -12.93 0.00 8.24
C LYS A 269 -12.34 0.36 6.88
N GLU A 270 -11.14 -0.13 6.62
CA GLU A 270 -10.34 0.14 5.43
C GLU A 270 -9.94 -1.20 4.78
N PRO A 271 -10.81 -1.80 3.99
CA PRO A 271 -10.58 -3.14 3.45
C PRO A 271 -9.45 -3.16 2.42
N TRP A 272 -8.66 -4.22 2.45
CA TRP A 272 -7.66 -4.56 1.44
C TRP A 272 -7.84 -5.99 0.96
N GLY A 273 -7.15 -6.34 -0.10
CA GLY A 273 -7.24 -7.61 -0.81
C GLY A 273 -7.33 -7.37 -2.30
N TYR A 274 -7.43 -8.42 -3.07
CA TYR A 274 -7.53 -8.35 -4.52
C TYR A 274 -8.74 -7.50 -4.98
N MET A 275 -8.46 -6.56 -5.90
CA MET A 275 -9.48 -5.75 -6.57
C MET A 275 -9.13 -5.64 -8.06
N ALA A 276 -10.15 -5.78 -8.92
CA ALA A 276 -9.96 -5.77 -10.38
C ALA A 276 -9.31 -4.48 -10.89
N GLU A 277 -9.59 -3.35 -10.27
CA GLU A 277 -9.09 -2.04 -10.64
C GLU A 277 -7.57 -1.92 -10.42
N TYR A 278 -7.08 -2.47 -9.32
CA TYR A 278 -5.64 -2.50 -9.03
C TYR A 278 -4.91 -3.56 -9.85
N PHE A 279 -5.58 -4.68 -10.20
CA PHE A 279 -5.06 -5.61 -11.20
C PHE A 279 -4.82 -4.90 -12.55
N LEU A 280 -5.74 -4.03 -12.98
CA LEU A 280 -5.59 -3.30 -14.25
C LEU A 280 -4.38 -2.39 -14.25
N SER A 281 -4.10 -1.68 -13.15
CA SER A 281 -2.89 -0.87 -13.05
C SER A 281 -1.63 -1.72 -13.03
N ALA A 282 -1.62 -2.80 -12.26
CA ALA A 282 -0.48 -3.73 -12.18
C ALA A 282 -0.17 -4.38 -13.54
N LYS A 283 -1.18 -4.89 -14.25
CA LYS A 283 -1.03 -5.47 -15.59
C LYS A 283 -0.27 -4.56 -16.56
N LEU A 284 -0.38 -3.25 -16.38
CA LEU A 284 0.25 -2.24 -17.23
C LEU A 284 1.53 -1.65 -16.58
N ASN A 285 1.95 -2.18 -15.44
CA ASN A 285 3.04 -1.66 -14.59
C ASN A 285 2.89 -0.15 -14.30
N LEU A 286 1.68 0.28 -13.94
CA LEU A 286 1.34 1.67 -13.65
C LEU A 286 1.39 1.95 -12.15
N HIS A 287 1.81 3.16 -11.81
CA HIS A 287 1.65 3.67 -10.46
C HIS A 287 0.18 3.56 -10.03
N ARG A 288 -0.10 2.92 -8.90
CA ARG A 288 -1.46 2.57 -8.45
C ARG A 288 -2.40 3.76 -8.32
N ASN A 289 -1.87 4.97 -8.01
CA ASN A 289 -2.68 6.17 -7.87
C ASN A 289 -3.48 6.53 -9.12
N TYR A 290 -3.08 6.03 -10.29
CA TYR A 290 -3.90 6.16 -11.50
C TYR A 290 -5.24 5.40 -11.36
N ALA A 291 -5.20 4.18 -10.82
CA ALA A 291 -6.43 3.43 -10.53
C ALA A 291 -7.23 4.09 -9.40
N GLU A 292 -6.58 4.56 -8.33
CA GLU A 292 -7.24 5.27 -7.22
C GLU A 292 -7.95 6.53 -7.68
N TYR A 293 -7.29 7.33 -8.53
CA TYR A 293 -7.91 8.52 -9.11
C TYR A 293 -9.19 8.17 -9.88
N LEU A 294 -9.14 7.14 -10.73
CA LEU A 294 -10.31 6.73 -11.51
C LEU A 294 -11.41 6.13 -10.63
N LEU A 295 -11.07 5.33 -9.61
CA LEU A 295 -12.01 4.81 -8.61
C LEU A 295 -12.73 5.94 -7.86
N SER A 296 -12.01 6.99 -7.48
CA SER A 296 -12.58 8.13 -6.75
C SER A 296 -13.66 8.89 -7.55
N ARG A 297 -13.73 8.70 -8.87
CA ARG A 297 -14.77 9.31 -9.71
C ARG A 297 -16.14 8.66 -9.51
N GLY A 298 -16.20 7.37 -9.13
CA GLY A 298 -17.43 6.67 -8.78
C GLY A 298 -18.42 6.42 -9.92
N ASN A 299 -18.07 6.80 -11.16
CA ASN A 299 -18.95 6.71 -12.33
C ASN A 299 -18.35 5.88 -13.49
N LEU A 300 -17.19 5.25 -13.27
CA LEU A 300 -16.53 4.41 -14.25
C LEU A 300 -16.73 2.94 -13.94
N THR A 301 -16.94 2.14 -14.98
CA THR A 301 -16.82 0.68 -14.87
C THR A 301 -15.34 0.26 -14.93
N ALA A 302 -15.01 -0.95 -14.46
CA ALA A 302 -13.66 -1.50 -14.60
C ALA A 302 -13.20 -1.54 -16.07
N ARG A 303 -14.13 -1.74 -17.03
CA ARG A 303 -13.85 -1.66 -18.47
C ARG A 303 -13.43 -0.26 -18.90
N ASP A 304 -14.09 0.76 -18.40
CA ASP A 304 -13.79 2.16 -18.73
C ASP A 304 -12.43 2.56 -18.15
N MET A 305 -12.17 2.16 -16.91
CA MET A 305 -10.87 2.33 -16.27
C MET A 305 -9.74 1.67 -17.08
N HIS A 306 -9.95 0.43 -17.54
CA HIS A 306 -8.98 -0.27 -18.38
C HIS A 306 -8.65 0.51 -19.65
N ARG A 307 -9.66 1.04 -20.34
CA ARG A 307 -9.49 1.82 -21.57
C ARG A 307 -8.71 3.12 -21.32
N ILE A 308 -8.97 3.80 -20.20
CA ILE A 308 -8.25 5.02 -19.82
C ILE A 308 -6.80 4.71 -19.45
N LEU A 309 -6.58 3.68 -18.62
CA LEU A 309 -5.25 3.30 -18.15
C LEU A 309 -4.33 2.87 -19.31
N GLN A 310 -4.87 2.24 -20.37
CA GLN A 310 -4.10 1.88 -21.57
C GLN A 310 -3.58 3.08 -22.36
N LEU A 311 -4.10 4.29 -22.15
CA LEU A 311 -3.65 5.51 -22.80
C LEU A 311 -2.46 6.18 -22.12
N ILE A 312 -2.03 5.66 -20.96
CA ILE A 312 -0.90 6.20 -20.21
C ILE A 312 0.40 5.74 -20.88
N PRO A 313 1.23 6.69 -21.37
CA PRO A 313 2.46 6.35 -22.06
C PRO A 313 3.54 5.87 -21.10
N GLU A 314 4.57 5.20 -21.63
CA GLU A 314 5.61 4.51 -20.84
C GLU A 314 6.31 5.44 -19.84
N GLU A 315 6.66 6.65 -20.27
CA GLU A 315 7.37 7.66 -19.47
C GLU A 315 6.57 8.19 -18.28
N LYS A 316 5.25 7.93 -18.22
CA LYS A 316 4.38 8.34 -17.10
C LYS A 316 3.93 7.19 -16.21
N LYS A 317 4.37 5.98 -16.48
CA LYS A 317 3.92 4.80 -15.73
C LYS A 317 4.41 4.79 -14.28
N SER A 318 5.68 5.11 -14.05
CA SER A 318 6.33 5.02 -12.74
C SER A 318 6.01 6.19 -11.82
N VAL A 319 5.74 7.37 -12.40
CA VAL A 319 5.46 8.61 -11.64
C VAL A 319 4.03 9.04 -11.88
N TYR A 320 3.26 9.15 -10.81
CA TYR A 320 1.85 9.57 -10.89
C TYR A 320 1.73 11.04 -11.29
N ASP A 321 0.96 11.30 -12.35
CA ASP A 321 0.62 12.63 -12.83
C ASP A 321 -0.90 12.81 -12.81
N GLU A 322 -1.39 13.46 -11.75
CA GLU A 322 -2.83 13.66 -11.54
C GLU A 322 -3.47 14.50 -12.66
N ARG A 323 -2.79 15.56 -13.10
CA ARG A 323 -3.31 16.42 -14.16
C ARG A 323 -3.44 15.69 -15.49
N PHE A 324 -2.51 14.76 -15.73
CA PHE A 324 -2.54 13.95 -16.93
C PHE A 324 -3.71 12.96 -16.93
N VAL A 325 -3.91 12.22 -15.83
CA VAL A 325 -5.02 11.26 -15.75
C VAL A 325 -6.37 11.97 -15.72
N GLU A 326 -6.46 13.14 -15.09
CA GLU A 326 -7.67 13.98 -15.15
C GLU A 326 -8.01 14.37 -16.60
N LYS A 327 -7.02 14.77 -17.40
CA LYS A 327 -7.22 15.08 -18.81
C LYS A 327 -7.73 13.86 -19.59
N LEU A 328 -7.14 12.67 -19.36
CA LEU A 328 -7.58 11.43 -20.00
C LEU A 328 -9.01 11.07 -19.62
N TYR A 329 -9.35 11.20 -18.33
CA TYR A 329 -10.69 10.96 -17.82
C TYR A 329 -11.72 11.88 -18.49
N ARG A 330 -11.45 13.19 -18.57
CA ARG A 330 -12.34 14.17 -19.21
C ARG A 330 -12.55 13.85 -20.70
N VAL A 331 -11.48 13.58 -21.44
CA VAL A 331 -11.56 13.20 -22.87
C VAL A 331 -12.37 11.92 -23.05
N TYR A 332 -12.24 10.95 -22.13
CA TYR A 332 -13.03 9.72 -22.16
C TYR A 332 -14.51 9.99 -21.89
N GLU A 333 -14.83 10.79 -20.87
CA GLU A 333 -16.18 11.19 -20.51
C GLU A 333 -16.88 11.92 -21.68
N ASP A 334 -16.21 12.88 -22.31
CA ASP A 334 -16.74 13.61 -23.47
C ASP A 334 -17.03 12.71 -24.68
N ARG A 335 -16.24 11.63 -24.86
CA ARG A 335 -16.46 10.67 -25.97
C ARG A 335 -17.61 9.69 -25.70
N THR A 336 -17.86 9.35 -24.45
CA THR A 336 -18.88 8.35 -24.08
C THR A 336 -20.26 8.96 -23.96
N VAL A 337 -20.39 10.28 -23.79
CA VAL A 337 -21.67 11.00 -23.68
C VAL A 337 -22.09 11.56 -25.07
N GLN A 338 -21.93 10.80 -26.13
CA GLN A 338 -22.58 11.13 -27.42
C GLN A 338 -24.03 10.60 -27.45
N ASP A 339 -24.83 11.02 -26.48
CA ASP A 339 -26.22 10.58 -26.35
C ASP A 339 -27.21 11.38 -27.18
N GLN A 340 -26.80 11.92 -28.31
CA GLN A 340 -27.75 12.67 -29.18
C GLN A 340 -28.94 11.80 -29.61
N ALA A 341 -28.74 10.50 -29.77
CA ALA A 341 -29.82 9.56 -30.07
C ALA A 341 -30.71 9.33 -28.84
N ALA A 342 -30.11 9.12 -27.67
CA ALA A 342 -30.84 8.95 -26.42
C ALA A 342 -31.60 10.23 -26.00
N ILE A 343 -30.95 11.39 -26.16
CA ILE A 343 -31.58 12.71 -25.92
C ILE A 343 -32.78 12.94 -26.85
N ARG A 344 -32.68 12.58 -28.13
CA ARG A 344 -33.81 12.63 -29.08
C ARG A 344 -34.94 11.70 -28.65
N SER A 345 -34.61 10.43 -28.34
CA SER A 345 -35.60 9.45 -27.86
C SER A 345 -36.27 9.87 -26.55
N LEU A 346 -35.51 10.42 -25.60
CA LEU A 346 -36.05 10.98 -24.35
C LEU A 346 -36.91 12.22 -24.66
N GLY A 347 -36.51 13.06 -25.59
CA GLY A 347 -37.29 14.22 -26.03
C GLY A 347 -38.65 13.81 -26.60
N GLU A 348 -38.71 12.74 -27.40
CA GLU A 348 -39.96 12.17 -27.92
C GLU A 348 -40.85 11.58 -26.83
N VAL A 349 -40.24 10.83 -25.89
CA VAL A 349 -40.99 10.22 -24.74
C VAL A 349 -41.55 11.25 -23.81
N PHE A 350 -40.85 12.37 -23.59
CA PHE A 350 -41.28 13.45 -22.66
C PHE A 350 -41.97 14.61 -23.36
N ALA A 351 -42.16 14.57 -24.68
CA ALA A 351 -42.86 15.63 -25.39
C ALA A 351 -44.27 15.85 -24.81
N GLY A 352 -44.56 17.07 -24.36
CA GLY A 352 -45.82 17.43 -23.76
C GLY A 352 -46.11 16.81 -22.37
N ARG A 353 -45.11 16.22 -21.70
CA ARG A 353 -45.24 15.61 -20.37
C ARG A 353 -44.40 16.36 -19.34
N THR A 354 -44.85 16.34 -18.09
CA THR A 354 -44.06 16.79 -16.93
C THR A 354 -43.26 15.60 -16.38
N ALA A 355 -41.92 15.67 -16.38
CA ALA A 355 -41.09 14.68 -15.77
C ALA A 355 -40.62 15.17 -14.39
N VAL A 356 -40.71 14.31 -13.38
CA VAL A 356 -40.17 14.53 -12.04
C VAL A 356 -39.00 13.57 -11.84
N LEU A 357 -37.78 14.11 -11.70
CA LEU A 357 -36.59 13.32 -11.40
C LEU A 357 -36.39 13.28 -9.86
N LEU A 358 -36.51 12.10 -9.29
CA LEU A 358 -36.20 11.85 -7.87
C LEU A 358 -34.79 11.21 -7.83
N ALA A 359 -33.80 11.97 -7.35
CA ALA A 359 -32.46 11.46 -7.15
C ALA A 359 -32.19 11.27 -5.64
N PRO A 360 -31.82 10.09 -5.17
CA PRO A 360 -31.34 9.89 -3.82
C PRO A 360 -29.90 10.41 -3.70
N GLY A 361 -29.61 11.24 -2.69
CA GLY A 361 -28.26 11.69 -2.36
C GLY A 361 -27.93 13.14 -2.77
N THR A 362 -26.68 13.53 -2.52
CA THR A 362 -26.15 14.87 -2.79
C THR A 362 -26.17 15.14 -4.30
N ILE A 363 -27.01 16.06 -4.75
CA ILE A 363 -27.17 16.40 -6.17
C ILE A 363 -25.97 17.24 -6.61
N SER A 364 -25.05 16.69 -7.41
CA SER A 364 -24.23 17.53 -8.27
C SER A 364 -25.07 17.93 -9.50
N VAL A 365 -25.55 19.15 -9.49
CA VAL A 365 -26.29 19.71 -10.65
C VAL A 365 -25.28 19.97 -11.76
N ARG A 366 -25.09 19.03 -12.67
CA ARG A 366 -24.50 19.33 -13.98
C ARG A 366 -25.57 20.02 -14.81
N ARG A 367 -25.29 21.24 -15.30
CA ARG A 367 -26.11 21.89 -16.31
C ARG A 367 -26.18 20.98 -17.54
N MET A 368 -27.37 20.47 -17.83
CA MET A 368 -27.61 19.92 -19.17
C MET A 368 -27.41 21.04 -20.19
N PRO A 369 -26.70 20.78 -21.29
CA PRO A 369 -26.67 21.74 -22.40
C PRO A 369 -28.08 22.04 -22.83
N SER A 370 -28.36 23.30 -23.21
CA SER A 370 -29.64 23.81 -23.63
C SER A 370 -30.08 23.28 -25.00
N LEU A 371 -30.28 21.96 -25.13
CA LEU A 371 -30.72 21.28 -26.34
C LEU A 371 -32.22 21.00 -26.40
N CYS A 372 -32.95 21.36 -25.39
CA CYS A 372 -34.41 21.36 -25.36
C CYS A 372 -34.91 22.78 -25.08
N GLN A 373 -35.16 23.55 -26.09
CA GLN A 373 -36.11 24.65 -26.00
C GLN A 373 -37.52 24.12 -26.24
N PRO A 374 -38.50 24.52 -25.43
CA PRO A 374 -38.44 24.86 -24.02
C PRO A 374 -39.18 23.84 -23.17
N ILE A 375 -38.50 23.13 -22.32
CA ILE A 375 -39.20 22.61 -21.15
C ILE A 375 -39.32 23.81 -20.21
N SER A 376 -40.25 24.69 -20.49
CA SER A 376 -40.51 25.90 -19.70
C SER A 376 -41.16 25.66 -18.36
N THR A 377 -41.11 24.42 -17.83
CA THR A 377 -41.72 24.07 -16.53
C THR A 377 -40.97 23.00 -15.77
N LEU A 378 -39.63 23.05 -15.75
CA LEU A 378 -38.90 22.51 -14.62
C LEU A 378 -38.95 23.58 -13.51
N ARG A 379 -40.08 23.66 -12.79
CA ARG A 379 -40.09 24.38 -11.53
C ARG A 379 -39.09 23.72 -10.59
N ASN A 380 -37.99 24.41 -10.35
CA ASN A 380 -37.16 24.16 -9.19
C ASN A 380 -38.06 24.28 -7.95
N SER A 381 -38.39 23.16 -7.30
CA SER A 381 -38.94 23.14 -5.96
C SER A 381 -37.89 23.51 -4.89
N ARG A 382 -37.09 24.56 -5.19
CA ARG A 382 -36.12 25.15 -4.27
C ARG A 382 -36.65 26.35 -3.54
N GLU A 383 -37.99 26.58 -3.50
CA GLU A 383 -38.59 27.57 -2.63
C GLU A 383 -39.59 26.90 -1.70
N ALA A 384 -39.08 26.06 -0.80
CA ALA A 384 -39.64 25.81 0.51
C ALA A 384 -38.53 25.93 1.53
N THR A 385 -38.22 27.15 1.92
CA THR A 385 -37.53 27.44 3.16
C THR A 385 -38.34 26.85 4.29
N PRO A 386 -37.80 26.01 5.17
CA PRO A 386 -38.47 25.67 6.40
C PRO A 386 -38.46 26.90 7.28
N SER A 387 -39.65 27.47 7.51
CA SER A 387 -39.83 28.45 8.54
C SER A 387 -39.40 27.87 9.89
N SER A 388 -38.61 28.64 10.59
CA SER A 388 -38.20 28.46 11.97
C SER A 388 -39.45 28.20 12.85
N ALA A 389 -39.60 26.98 13.33
CA ALA A 389 -40.48 26.65 14.44
C ALA A 389 -39.64 26.05 15.55
N THR A 390 -39.37 26.85 16.55
CA THR A 390 -38.86 26.49 17.86
C THR A 390 -39.77 25.48 18.53
N PRO A 391 -39.35 24.36 19.05
CA PRO A 391 -40.19 23.54 19.91
C PRO A 391 -40.18 24.11 21.33
N ARG A 392 -41.34 24.62 21.79
CA ARG A 392 -41.60 24.78 23.20
C ARG A 392 -41.80 23.40 23.82
N GLY A 393 -41.14 23.21 24.96
CA GLY A 393 -41.28 22.03 25.75
C GLY A 393 -42.66 21.81 26.34
N THR A 394 -43.02 20.59 26.55
CA THR A 394 -43.90 20.15 27.63
C THR A 394 -43.46 18.81 28.15
N THR A 395 -43.31 18.80 29.42
CA THR A 395 -43.08 17.76 30.39
C THR A 395 -44.19 16.68 30.37
N ALA A 396 -43.83 15.45 30.69
CA ALA A 396 -44.33 14.67 31.80
C ALA A 396 -44.64 13.20 31.49
N THR A 397 -44.12 12.39 32.40
CA THR A 397 -44.64 11.16 33.01
C THR A 397 -44.77 9.92 32.11
N GLY A 398 -43.95 8.90 32.27
CA GLY A 398 -43.96 7.96 33.41
C GLY A 398 -44.86 6.77 33.06
N LEU A 399 -44.24 5.57 32.89
CA LEU A 399 -44.75 4.36 33.53
C LEU A 399 -43.93 3.12 33.07
N SER A 400 -43.39 2.49 34.02
CA SER A 400 -42.95 1.14 34.30
C SER A 400 -43.63 -0.01 33.52
N GLY A 401 -42.88 -1.07 33.29
CA GLY A 401 -43.41 -2.40 32.98
C GLY A 401 -42.39 -3.35 32.36
N THR A 402 -41.54 -3.94 33.14
CA THR A 402 -41.30 -5.34 33.51
C THR A 402 -41.36 -6.42 32.41
N ARG A 403 -40.25 -7.14 32.35
CA ARG A 403 -40.04 -8.61 32.23
C ARG A 403 -40.37 -9.33 30.93
N GLY A 404 -39.39 -10.20 30.61
CA GLY A 404 -39.63 -11.50 30.01
C GLY A 404 -38.51 -12.05 29.14
N SER A 405 -37.61 -12.73 29.76
CA SER A 405 -36.81 -13.88 29.35
C SER A 405 -37.35 -14.69 28.15
N THR A 406 -36.51 -14.97 27.19
CA THR A 406 -35.94 -16.27 26.82
C THR A 406 -34.77 -16.04 25.90
#